data_6bbea21a572d1a24850ad10b22c7d44a
#
_entry.id   6bbea21a572d1a24850ad10b22c7d44a
#
_cell.length_a   1.000
_cell.length_b   1.000
_cell.length_c   1.000
_cell.angle_alpha   90.00
_cell.angle_beta   90.00
_cell.angle_gamma   90.00
#
_symmetry.space_group_name_H-M   'P 1'
#
loop_
_entity.id
_entity.type
_entity.pdbx_description
1 polymer ?
#
loop_
_entity_poly.entity_id
_entity_poly.type
_entity_poly.pdbx_seq_one_letter_code
_entity_poly.pdbx_strand_id
1 'polypeptide(L)'
;MTESFFPEFTARPFDADDYLPTFEVPTWLGPPWHQQPGVVHETRELGRSDSTVVLLDGFRCFDEGFLLRIIVRINDRGRQARHRTFAYLERAHGRGYLDERFAPNGLRWGIQYSTSQKATTQDESPYPPDGDLESAVVQGPVIGGNGRPEVHMDSWTRDFWVWPVPPEGLLRIAVEWNERGINETVTTLDAGPIRAAALRSRPLWPES
;
A
#
# COMPACT_ATOMS: atom_id res chain seq x y z
N MET A 1 25.51 -23.16 -31.33
CA MET A 1 25.52 -23.39 -29.86
C MET A 1 25.35 -22.01 -29.23
N THR A 2 24.22 -21.73 -28.66
CA THR A 2 23.98 -20.46 -27.95
C THR A 2 24.71 -20.57 -26.60
N GLU A 3 25.69 -19.74 -26.39
CA GLU A 3 26.40 -19.61 -25.12
C GLU A 3 25.38 -19.24 -24.01
N SER A 4 25.46 -19.93 -22.86
CA SER A 4 24.55 -19.63 -21.74
C SER A 4 24.83 -18.22 -21.21
N PHE A 5 23.76 -17.43 -20.99
CA PHE A 5 23.88 -16.08 -20.44
C PHE A 5 24.38 -16.09 -18.99
N PHE A 6 24.07 -17.17 -18.25
CA PHE A 6 24.45 -17.30 -16.85
C PHE A 6 25.59 -18.30 -16.68
N PRO A 7 26.56 -18.04 -15.76
CA PRO A 7 27.58 -19.03 -15.43
C PRO A 7 26.95 -20.28 -14.82
N GLU A 8 27.63 -21.42 -14.98
CA GLU A 8 27.20 -22.66 -14.33
C GLU A 8 27.20 -22.49 -12.79
N PHE A 9 26.07 -22.79 -12.17
CA PHE A 9 25.89 -22.72 -10.73
C PHE A 9 25.52 -24.08 -10.18
N THR A 10 26.32 -24.58 -9.25
CA THR A 10 26.02 -25.83 -8.51
C THR A 10 25.14 -25.47 -7.30
N ALA A 11 23.85 -25.72 -7.41
CA ALA A 11 22.91 -25.53 -6.29
C ALA A 11 23.21 -26.50 -5.16
N ARG A 12 23.19 -26.03 -3.91
CA ARG A 12 23.10 -26.91 -2.76
C ARG A 12 21.67 -27.46 -2.67
N PRO A 13 21.48 -28.73 -2.30
CA PRO A 13 20.15 -29.26 -2.04
C PRO A 13 19.46 -28.41 -0.97
N PHE A 14 18.29 -27.91 -1.29
CA PHE A 14 17.44 -27.16 -0.38
C PHE A 14 16.15 -27.95 -0.21
N ASP A 15 15.81 -28.30 1.03
CA ASP A 15 14.56 -29.00 1.33
C ASP A 15 13.43 -27.95 1.36
N ALA A 16 12.64 -27.93 0.29
CA ALA A 16 11.62 -26.90 0.08
C ALA A 16 10.33 -27.15 0.90
N ASP A 17 10.14 -28.36 1.41
CA ASP A 17 8.87 -28.76 2.06
C ASP A 17 8.67 -28.11 3.44
N ASP A 18 9.73 -27.59 4.06
CA ASP A 18 9.65 -26.98 5.40
C ASP A 18 9.15 -25.53 5.40
N TYR A 19 8.89 -24.90 4.24
CA TYR A 19 8.64 -23.46 4.15
C TYR A 19 7.39 -23.03 3.37
N LEU A 20 6.56 -23.94 2.93
CA LEU A 20 5.30 -23.56 2.30
C LEU A 20 4.28 -23.21 3.40
N PRO A 21 3.81 -21.96 3.46
CA PRO A 21 2.73 -21.62 4.37
C PRO A 21 1.46 -22.39 3.93
N THR A 22 0.93 -23.20 4.81
CA THR A 22 -0.36 -23.90 4.63
C THR A 22 -1.56 -22.98 4.91
N PHE A 23 -1.32 -21.69 5.13
CA PHE A 23 -2.31 -20.73 5.54
C PHE A 23 -2.74 -19.87 4.34
N GLU A 24 -4.02 -19.91 4.03
CA GLU A 24 -4.61 -18.97 3.07
C GLU A 24 -4.76 -17.59 3.72
N VAL A 25 -4.02 -16.62 3.20
CA VAL A 25 -4.10 -15.24 3.66
C VAL A 25 -5.43 -14.65 3.21
N PRO A 26 -6.28 -14.14 4.13
CA PRO A 26 -7.53 -13.49 3.74
C PRO A 26 -7.30 -12.34 2.76
N THR A 27 -8.20 -12.18 1.78
CA THR A 27 -8.06 -11.18 0.70
C THR A 27 -8.01 -9.74 1.18
N TRP A 28 -8.62 -9.44 2.32
CA TRP A 28 -8.56 -8.11 2.94
C TRP A 28 -7.20 -7.77 3.56
N LEU A 29 -6.38 -8.79 3.85
CA LEU A 29 -5.12 -8.64 4.57
C LEU A 29 -3.95 -8.23 3.67
N GLY A 30 -3.95 -8.66 2.42
CA GLY A 30 -2.87 -8.37 1.49
C GLY A 30 -3.14 -8.86 0.07
N PRO A 31 -2.26 -8.50 -0.86
CA PRO A 31 -2.40 -8.93 -2.24
C PRO A 31 -2.17 -10.43 -2.39
N PRO A 32 -2.87 -11.09 -3.32
CA PRO A 32 -2.66 -12.50 -3.62
C PRO A 32 -1.28 -12.71 -4.25
N TRP A 33 -0.44 -13.51 -3.59
CA TRP A 33 0.94 -13.77 -4.02
C TRP A 33 1.05 -14.59 -5.32
N HIS A 34 -0.02 -15.30 -5.67
CA HIS A 34 -0.11 -16.19 -6.83
C HIS A 34 -0.66 -15.50 -8.09
N GLN A 35 -0.90 -14.18 -8.03
CA GLN A 35 -1.45 -13.43 -9.15
C GLN A 35 -0.47 -12.38 -9.69
N GLN A 36 -0.50 -12.21 -11.01
CA GLN A 36 0.10 -11.07 -11.69
C GLN A 36 -0.92 -9.93 -11.73
N PRO A 37 -0.62 -8.75 -11.18
CA PRO A 37 -1.56 -7.62 -11.20
C PRO A 37 -1.68 -6.97 -12.58
N GLY A 38 -2.84 -6.40 -12.86
CA GLY A 38 -2.94 -5.32 -13.84
C GLY A 38 -2.38 -4.02 -13.29
N VAL A 39 -1.85 -3.14 -14.15
CA VAL A 39 -1.20 -1.89 -13.74
C VAL A 39 -1.96 -0.68 -14.29
N VAL A 40 -2.08 0.37 -13.45
CA VAL A 40 -2.52 1.70 -13.85
C VAL A 40 -1.40 2.68 -13.52
N HIS A 41 -0.89 3.32 -14.57
CA HIS A 41 0.10 4.39 -14.46
C HIS A 41 -0.64 5.70 -14.22
N GLU A 42 -0.67 6.15 -12.99
CA GLU A 42 -1.33 7.38 -12.57
C GLU A 42 -0.47 8.06 -11.52
N THR A 43 0.02 9.26 -11.81
CA THR A 43 0.80 10.06 -10.88
C THR A 43 0.04 11.32 -10.53
N ARG A 44 -0.19 11.57 -9.25
CA ARG A 44 -0.89 12.77 -8.74
C ARG A 44 -0.19 13.33 -7.52
N GLU A 45 -0.13 14.64 -7.44
CA GLU A 45 0.16 15.32 -6.19
C GLU A 45 -1.09 15.26 -5.31
N LEU A 46 -0.94 14.69 -4.13
CA LEU A 46 -2.00 14.56 -3.14
C LEU A 46 -1.98 15.69 -2.12
N GLY A 47 -0.81 16.26 -1.85
CA GLY A 47 -0.65 17.37 -0.93
C GLY A 47 0.74 17.99 -1.02
N ARG A 48 0.83 19.29 -0.72
CA ARG A 48 2.07 20.06 -0.83
C ARG A 48 2.18 21.12 0.25
N SER A 49 3.40 21.34 0.71
CA SER A 49 3.85 22.55 1.42
C SER A 49 5.18 23.03 0.82
N ASP A 50 5.78 24.06 1.39
CA ASP A 50 7.08 24.59 0.93
C ASP A 50 8.22 23.57 0.99
N SER A 51 8.15 22.61 1.90
CA SER A 51 9.23 21.64 2.12
C SER A 51 8.83 20.19 1.96
N THR A 52 7.56 19.90 1.68
CA THR A 52 7.07 18.52 1.63
C THR A 52 6.04 18.34 0.52
N VAL A 53 6.14 17.23 -0.22
CA VAL A 53 5.16 16.81 -1.21
C VAL A 53 4.77 15.36 -0.96
N VAL A 54 3.48 15.09 -1.00
CA VAL A 54 2.91 13.73 -0.98
C VAL A 54 2.36 13.42 -2.35
N LEU A 55 2.79 12.31 -2.92
CA LEU A 55 2.43 11.87 -4.27
C LEU A 55 1.75 10.50 -4.23
N LEU A 56 0.80 10.30 -5.11
CA LEU A 56 0.37 9.00 -5.59
C LEU A 56 1.26 8.61 -6.78
N ASP A 57 1.71 7.36 -6.84
CA ASP A 57 2.56 6.85 -7.92
C ASP A 57 2.05 5.48 -8.45
N GLY A 58 0.83 5.48 -8.94
CA GLY A 58 0.23 4.35 -9.63
C GLY A 58 -0.45 3.30 -8.77
N PHE A 59 -1.05 2.34 -9.47
CA PHE A 59 -1.78 1.23 -8.87
C PHE A 59 -1.36 -0.11 -9.47
N ARG A 60 -1.30 -1.14 -8.64
CA ARG A 60 -1.23 -2.55 -9.03
C ARG A 60 -2.50 -3.22 -8.56
N CYS A 61 -3.32 -3.65 -9.52
CA CYS A 61 -4.70 -4.07 -9.27
C CYS A 61 -4.81 -5.59 -9.42
N PHE A 62 -5.46 -6.21 -8.44
CA PHE A 62 -5.75 -7.63 -8.36
C PHE A 62 -7.27 -7.82 -8.39
N ASP A 63 -7.75 -9.03 -8.51
CA ASP A 63 -9.19 -9.33 -8.56
C ASP A 63 -9.97 -8.85 -7.33
N GLU A 64 -9.36 -8.94 -6.14
CA GLU A 64 -10.00 -8.62 -4.86
C GLU A 64 -9.68 -7.21 -4.33
N GLY A 65 -8.58 -6.60 -4.78
CA GLY A 65 -8.13 -5.32 -4.27
C GLY A 65 -7.02 -4.70 -5.09
N PHE A 66 -6.39 -3.68 -4.55
CA PHE A 66 -5.30 -3.00 -5.26
C PHE A 66 -4.24 -2.47 -4.31
N LEU A 67 -3.00 -2.43 -4.78
CA LEU A 67 -1.93 -1.68 -4.16
C LEU A 67 -1.90 -0.28 -4.74
N LEU A 68 -1.83 0.73 -3.89
CA LEU A 68 -1.48 2.08 -4.26
C LEU A 68 -0.14 2.46 -3.64
N ARG A 69 0.65 3.23 -4.38
CA ARG A 69 1.97 3.69 -3.93
C ARG A 69 1.90 5.14 -3.49
N ILE A 70 2.31 5.40 -2.24
CA ILE A 70 2.50 6.74 -1.71
C ILE A 70 3.99 7.05 -1.66
N ILE A 71 4.37 8.21 -2.17
CA ILE A 71 5.71 8.77 -2.08
C ILE A 71 5.66 10.07 -1.29
N VAL A 72 6.50 10.20 -0.29
CA VAL A 72 6.75 11.46 0.41
C VAL A 72 8.12 12.00 0.00
N ARG A 73 8.17 13.23 -0.46
CA ARG A 73 9.40 13.95 -0.77
C ARG A 73 9.58 15.09 0.20
N ILE A 74 10.80 15.26 0.74
CA ILE A 74 11.12 16.30 1.72
C ILE A 74 12.35 17.08 1.28
N ASN A 75 12.20 18.40 1.22
CA ASN A 75 13.27 19.34 0.88
C ASN A 75 13.81 20.04 2.14
N ASP A 76 13.92 19.36 3.26
CA ASP A 76 14.54 19.90 4.45
C ASP A 76 16.07 19.98 4.30
N ARG A 77 16.67 21.11 4.68
CA ARG A 77 18.12 21.30 4.59
C ARG A 77 18.92 20.47 5.61
N GLY A 78 18.28 19.96 6.66
CA GLY A 78 18.92 19.21 7.75
C GLY A 78 18.77 17.70 7.59
N ARG A 79 19.89 16.95 7.49
CA ARG A 79 19.87 15.49 7.47
C ARG A 79 19.12 14.89 8.66
N GLN A 80 19.30 15.47 9.85
CA GLN A 80 18.69 14.98 11.09
C GLN A 80 17.16 15.21 11.12
N ALA A 81 16.68 16.32 10.54
CA ALA A 81 15.25 16.60 10.44
C ALA A 81 14.56 15.59 9.50
N ARG A 82 15.16 15.32 8.33
CA ARG A 82 14.66 14.30 7.40
C ARG A 82 14.61 12.91 8.04
N HIS A 83 15.69 12.52 8.71
CA HIS A 83 15.75 11.21 9.38
C HIS A 83 14.65 11.05 10.44
N ARG A 84 14.36 12.08 11.24
CA ARG A 84 13.26 12.03 12.23
C ARG A 84 11.90 11.88 11.56
N THR A 85 11.67 12.62 10.48
CA THR A 85 10.39 12.54 9.73
C THR A 85 10.18 11.16 9.12
N PHE A 86 11.22 10.59 8.50
CA PHE A 86 11.10 9.25 7.90
C PHE A 86 10.99 8.15 8.95
N ALA A 87 11.71 8.25 10.07
CA ALA A 87 11.52 7.32 11.19
C ALA A 87 10.11 7.40 11.78
N TYR A 88 9.51 8.60 11.83
CA TYR A 88 8.11 8.75 12.20
C TYR A 88 7.18 8.05 11.18
N LEU A 89 7.33 8.29 9.88
CA LEU A 89 6.53 7.65 8.84
C LEU A 89 6.68 6.12 8.85
N GLU A 90 7.88 5.62 9.11
CA GLU A 90 8.14 4.19 9.22
C GLU A 90 7.37 3.56 10.39
N ARG A 91 7.30 4.23 11.54
CA ARG A 91 6.51 3.77 12.68
C ARG A 91 5.01 3.90 12.44
N ALA A 92 4.56 5.10 12.04
CA ALA A 92 3.14 5.41 11.87
C ALA A 92 2.47 4.60 10.75
N HIS A 93 3.22 4.28 9.69
CA HIS A 93 2.70 3.57 8.52
C HIS A 93 3.45 2.26 8.24
N GLY A 94 4.42 1.91 9.10
CA GLY A 94 5.41 0.85 8.85
C GLY A 94 4.86 -0.56 8.88
N ARG A 95 4.00 -0.92 9.82
CA ARG A 95 3.59 -2.31 10.06
C ARG A 95 2.11 -2.50 10.37
N GLY A 96 1.27 -1.49 10.19
CA GLY A 96 -0.12 -1.57 10.62
C GLY A 96 -0.30 -1.65 12.16
N TYR A 97 0.76 -1.51 12.94
CA TYR A 97 0.75 -1.39 14.38
C TYR A 97 0.84 0.08 14.77
N LEU A 98 0.14 0.56 15.45
CA LEU A 98 -0.91 1.50 15.72
C LEU A 98 -0.64 2.40 16.91
N ASP A 99 0.55 2.35 17.51
CA ASP A 99 0.85 3.19 18.68
C ASP A 99 1.00 4.68 18.34
N GLU A 100 1.17 5.01 17.05
CA GLU A 100 1.28 6.40 16.59
C GLU A 100 0.11 6.87 15.71
N ARG A 101 -0.98 6.12 15.64
CA ARG A 101 -2.27 6.57 15.04
C ARG A 101 -2.75 7.91 15.59
N PHE A 102 -2.30 8.23 16.77
CA PHE A 102 -2.76 9.36 17.56
C PHE A 102 -1.85 10.56 17.52
N ALA A 103 -0.85 10.62 16.62
CA ALA A 103 -0.15 11.87 16.39
C ALA A 103 -1.11 12.84 15.67
N PRO A 104 -1.75 13.77 16.37
CA PRO A 104 -2.88 14.54 15.84
C PRO A 104 -2.48 15.42 14.63
N ASN A 105 -1.18 15.69 14.48
CA ASN A 105 -0.63 16.54 13.43
C ASN A 105 0.22 15.76 12.40
N GLY A 106 0.32 14.44 12.51
CA GLY A 106 1.08 13.58 11.60
C GLY A 106 0.43 13.43 10.23
N LEU A 107 1.16 12.76 9.32
CA LEU A 107 0.60 12.38 8.03
C LEU A 107 -0.57 11.42 8.26
N ARG A 108 -1.71 11.79 7.75
CA ARG A 108 -2.89 10.93 7.66
C ARG A 108 -3.45 10.99 6.24
N TRP A 109 -3.98 9.88 5.80
CA TRP A 109 -4.61 9.81 4.50
C TRP A 109 -5.71 8.74 4.51
N GLY A 110 -6.56 8.77 3.52
CA GLY A 110 -7.66 7.83 3.40
C GLY A 110 -8.26 7.85 2.01
N ILE A 111 -9.18 6.92 1.79
CA ILE A 111 -9.94 6.80 0.57
C ILE A 111 -11.43 6.88 0.85
N GLN A 112 -12.20 7.30 -0.16
CA GLN A 112 -13.64 7.22 -0.16
C GLN A 112 -14.13 6.73 -1.52
N TYR A 113 -14.98 5.71 -1.49
CA TYR A 113 -15.64 5.16 -2.66
C TYR A 113 -16.88 5.98 -3.06
N SER A 114 -17.37 5.76 -4.28
CA SER A 114 -18.61 6.37 -4.79
C SER A 114 -19.84 6.03 -3.94
N THR A 115 -19.81 4.92 -3.22
CA THR A 115 -20.84 4.49 -2.25
C THR A 115 -20.79 5.23 -0.90
N SER A 116 -19.89 6.20 -0.74
CA SER A 116 -19.58 6.92 0.49
C SER A 116 -18.86 6.12 1.58
N GLN A 117 -18.60 4.83 1.36
CA GLN A 117 -17.74 4.04 2.23
C GLN A 117 -16.31 4.59 2.18
N LYS A 118 -15.66 4.67 3.33
CA LYS A 118 -14.32 5.22 3.45
C LYS A 118 -13.46 4.41 4.41
N ALA A 119 -12.16 4.47 4.18
CA ALA A 119 -11.14 3.98 5.10
C ALA A 119 -10.03 5.01 5.24
N THR A 120 -9.40 5.06 6.39
CA THR A 120 -8.32 5.97 6.72
C THR A 120 -7.17 5.23 7.40
N THR A 121 -5.99 5.83 7.40
CA THR A 121 -4.85 5.30 8.18
C THR A 121 -5.03 5.44 9.70
N GLN A 122 -6.14 5.99 10.14
CA GLN A 122 -6.49 6.13 11.56
C GLN A 122 -7.56 5.15 12.02
N ASP A 123 -8.12 4.38 11.11
CA ASP A 123 -9.11 3.36 11.47
C ASP A 123 -8.44 2.25 12.29
N GLU A 124 -9.22 1.60 13.12
CA GLU A 124 -8.74 0.43 13.88
C GLU A 124 -8.34 -0.69 12.91
N SER A 125 -7.33 -1.44 13.35
CA SER A 125 -6.92 -2.62 12.59
C SER A 125 -8.07 -3.61 12.51
N PRO A 126 -8.36 -4.16 11.33
CA PRO A 126 -9.35 -5.22 11.19
C PRO A 126 -8.87 -6.57 11.76
N TYR A 127 -7.63 -6.64 12.26
CA TYR A 127 -7.10 -7.83 12.91
C TYR A 127 -7.89 -8.16 14.18
N PRO A 128 -8.45 -9.36 14.29
CA PRO A 128 -9.11 -9.78 15.50
C PRO A 128 -8.11 -9.87 16.65
N PRO A 129 -8.48 -9.45 17.88
CA PRO A 129 -7.58 -9.44 19.03
C PRO A 129 -7.05 -10.83 19.42
N ASP A 130 -7.80 -11.88 19.12
CA ASP A 130 -7.46 -13.29 19.36
C ASP A 130 -6.58 -13.91 18.26
N GLY A 131 -6.37 -13.19 17.17
CA GLY A 131 -5.56 -13.64 16.03
C GLY A 131 -6.28 -14.64 15.11
N ASP A 132 -7.56 -14.92 15.34
CA ASP A 132 -8.34 -15.80 14.48
C ASP A 132 -8.82 -15.08 13.21
N LEU A 133 -8.00 -15.17 12.16
CA LEU A 133 -8.25 -14.53 10.88
C LEU A 133 -9.39 -15.18 10.08
N GLU A 134 -9.68 -16.46 10.33
CA GLU A 134 -10.72 -17.20 9.61
C GLU A 134 -12.12 -16.78 10.04
N SER A 135 -12.29 -16.42 11.31
CA SER A 135 -13.56 -15.95 11.84
C SER A 135 -13.78 -14.45 11.67
N ALA A 136 -12.80 -13.71 11.19
CA ALA A 136 -12.86 -12.25 11.06
C ALA A 136 -13.88 -11.81 10.00
N VAL A 137 -14.93 -11.13 10.43
CA VAL A 137 -15.89 -10.48 9.53
C VAL A 137 -15.44 -9.04 9.29
N VAL A 138 -14.73 -8.82 8.20
CA VAL A 138 -14.20 -7.51 7.83
C VAL A 138 -15.12 -6.82 6.84
N GLN A 139 -15.53 -5.59 7.16
CA GLN A 139 -16.28 -4.73 6.25
C GLN A 139 -15.31 -3.72 5.62
N GLY A 140 -15.25 -3.69 4.28
CA GLY A 140 -14.42 -2.75 3.53
C GLY A 140 -15.04 -1.36 3.39
N PRO A 141 -14.26 -0.39 2.91
CA PRO A 141 -12.86 -0.54 2.53
C PRO A 141 -11.91 -0.65 3.72
N VAL A 142 -10.76 -1.30 3.50
CA VAL A 142 -9.66 -1.44 4.45
C VAL A 142 -8.38 -0.95 3.79
N ILE A 143 -7.52 -0.29 4.56
CA ILE A 143 -6.17 0.10 4.15
C ILE A 143 -5.16 -0.61 5.04
N GLY A 144 -4.25 -1.37 4.44
CA GLY A 144 -3.15 -2.03 5.12
C GLY A 144 -1.80 -1.70 4.50
N GLY A 145 -0.77 -1.51 5.31
CA GLY A 145 0.58 -1.34 4.77
C GLY A 145 1.10 -2.65 4.17
N ASN A 146 1.64 -2.60 2.95
CA ASN A 146 2.21 -3.75 2.27
C ASN A 146 3.73 -3.67 2.23
N GLY A 147 4.40 -4.71 2.75
CA GLY A 147 5.86 -4.77 2.81
C GLY A 147 6.50 -3.70 3.71
N ARG A 148 7.81 -3.51 3.54
CA ARG A 148 8.56 -2.46 4.23
C ARG A 148 8.60 -1.19 3.38
N PRO A 149 8.58 0.00 3.98
CA PRO A 149 8.82 1.22 3.23
C PRO A 149 10.26 1.28 2.69
N GLU A 150 10.42 1.91 1.55
CA GLU A 150 11.71 2.27 0.99
C GLU A 150 12.06 3.69 1.45
N VAL A 151 13.22 3.86 2.07
CA VAL A 151 13.70 5.16 2.57
C VAL A 151 14.99 5.54 1.88
N HIS A 152 14.98 6.67 1.20
CA HIS A 152 16.15 7.31 0.60
C HIS A 152 16.47 8.62 1.30
N MET A 153 17.48 9.36 0.82
CA MET A 153 17.94 10.59 1.47
C MET A 153 16.87 11.67 1.58
N ASP A 154 15.96 11.76 0.63
CA ASP A 154 14.93 12.81 0.48
C ASP A 154 13.53 12.26 0.27
N SER A 155 13.37 10.93 0.28
CA SER A 155 12.09 10.28 0.04
C SER A 155 11.82 9.09 0.93
N TRP A 156 10.55 8.91 1.20
CA TRP A 156 9.94 7.74 1.77
C TRP A 156 8.87 7.24 0.80
N THR A 157 8.87 5.94 0.51
CA THR A 157 7.94 5.30 -0.43
C THR A 157 7.35 4.07 0.21
N ARG A 158 6.04 3.90 0.07
CA ARG A 158 5.36 2.71 0.55
C ARG A 158 4.19 2.34 -0.34
N ASP A 159 4.00 1.03 -0.50
CA ASP A 159 2.80 0.44 -1.06
C ASP A 159 1.78 0.17 0.06
N PHE A 160 0.52 0.43 -0.23
CA PHE A 160 -0.60 0.13 0.65
C PHE A 160 -1.61 -0.75 -0.07
N TRP A 161 -2.00 -1.83 0.59
CA TRP A 161 -3.09 -2.67 0.15
C TRP A 161 -4.41 -2.00 0.49
N VAL A 162 -5.30 -1.95 -0.48
CA VAL A 162 -6.66 -1.44 -0.33
C VAL A 162 -7.63 -2.51 -0.80
N TRP A 163 -8.53 -2.90 0.05
CA TRP A 163 -9.55 -3.92 -0.20
C TRP A 163 -10.94 -3.37 0.17
N PRO A 164 -11.99 -3.73 -0.59
CA PRO A 164 -12.00 -4.42 -1.88
C PRO A 164 -11.68 -3.47 -3.07
N VAL A 165 -11.71 -4.01 -4.30
CA VAL A 165 -11.68 -3.20 -5.53
C VAL A 165 -12.81 -2.16 -5.49
N PRO A 166 -12.55 -0.89 -5.85
CA PRO A 166 -13.55 0.16 -5.76
C PRO A 166 -14.76 -0.14 -6.66
N PRO A 167 -15.99 0.21 -6.24
CA PRO A 167 -17.15 0.16 -7.11
C PRO A 167 -16.99 1.15 -8.27
N GLU A 168 -17.88 1.06 -9.24
CA GLU A 168 -17.95 2.04 -10.33
C GLU A 168 -18.17 3.46 -9.81
N GLY A 169 -17.56 4.43 -10.48
CA GLY A 169 -17.66 5.85 -10.15
C GLY A 169 -16.37 6.45 -9.65
N LEU A 170 -16.45 7.37 -8.70
CA LEU A 170 -15.29 8.14 -8.25
C LEU A 170 -14.62 7.51 -7.02
N LEU A 171 -13.30 7.50 -7.08
CA LEU A 171 -12.41 7.24 -5.95
C LEU A 171 -11.83 8.57 -5.48
N ARG A 172 -12.03 8.92 -4.22
CA ARG A 172 -11.42 10.09 -3.59
C ARG A 172 -10.28 9.64 -2.69
N ILE A 173 -9.17 10.36 -2.75
CA ILE A 173 -8.02 10.17 -1.87
C ILE A 173 -7.82 11.47 -1.11
N ALA A 174 -7.97 11.43 0.21
CA ALA A 174 -7.75 12.57 1.09
C ALA A 174 -6.38 12.46 1.76
N VAL A 175 -5.66 13.56 1.90
CA VAL A 175 -4.36 13.65 2.59
C VAL A 175 -4.35 14.90 3.46
N GLU A 176 -3.79 14.78 4.67
CA GLU A 176 -3.53 15.88 5.57
C GLU A 176 -2.23 15.64 6.35
N TRP A 177 -1.44 16.69 6.55
CA TRP A 177 -0.24 16.66 7.39
C TRP A 177 0.03 18.02 7.99
N ASN A 178 -0.68 18.35 9.06
CA ASN A 178 -0.64 19.67 9.67
C ASN A 178 0.75 20.07 10.18
N GLU A 179 1.51 19.13 10.75
CA GLU A 179 2.89 19.37 11.21
C GLU A 179 3.82 19.80 10.08
N ARG A 180 3.51 19.42 8.84
CA ARG A 180 4.27 19.78 7.64
C ARG A 180 3.60 20.88 6.81
N GLY A 181 2.54 21.50 7.33
CA GLY A 181 1.82 22.57 6.64
C GLY A 181 0.98 22.12 5.44
N ILE A 182 0.62 20.84 5.38
CA ILE A 182 -0.30 20.30 4.38
C ILE A 182 -1.69 20.21 5.02
N ASN A 183 -2.57 21.13 4.65
CA ASN A 183 -3.98 21.09 5.03
C ASN A 183 -4.69 19.94 4.32
N GLU A 184 -5.88 19.57 4.78
CA GLU A 184 -6.68 18.54 4.11
C GLU A 184 -6.90 18.89 2.64
N THR A 185 -6.52 17.96 1.78
CA THR A 185 -6.71 18.00 0.34
C THR A 185 -7.41 16.74 -0.12
N VAL A 186 -8.24 16.84 -1.15
CA VAL A 186 -8.95 15.70 -1.74
C VAL A 186 -8.68 15.63 -3.23
N THR A 187 -8.07 14.55 -3.66
CA THR A 187 -7.87 14.22 -5.08
C THR A 187 -8.94 13.23 -5.50
N THR A 188 -9.60 13.51 -6.61
CA THR A 188 -10.67 12.65 -7.16
C THR A 188 -10.20 12.01 -8.46
N LEU A 189 -10.38 10.70 -8.56
CA LEU A 189 -10.02 9.86 -9.70
C LEU A 189 -11.25 9.08 -10.18
N ASP A 190 -11.24 8.68 -11.44
CA ASP A 190 -12.17 7.67 -11.95
C ASP A 190 -11.70 6.26 -11.50
N ALA A 191 -12.58 5.47 -10.91
CA ALA A 191 -12.30 4.10 -10.52
C ALA A 191 -12.28 3.12 -11.71
N GLY A 192 -12.80 3.51 -12.87
CA GLY A 192 -12.87 2.67 -14.07
C GLY A 192 -11.53 2.05 -14.47
N PRO A 193 -10.43 2.81 -14.60
CA PRO A 193 -9.11 2.27 -14.90
C PRO A 193 -8.62 1.22 -13.90
N ILE A 194 -8.87 1.41 -12.59
CA ILE A 194 -8.49 0.47 -11.53
C ILE A 194 -9.26 -0.83 -11.69
N ARG A 195 -10.58 -0.76 -11.89
CA ARG A 195 -11.46 -1.91 -12.15
C ARG A 195 -11.05 -2.67 -13.41
N ALA A 196 -10.81 -1.95 -14.50
CA ALA A 196 -10.36 -2.56 -15.75
C ALA A 196 -8.97 -3.22 -15.61
N ALA A 197 -8.10 -2.69 -14.76
CA ALA A 197 -6.81 -3.31 -14.46
C ALA A 197 -6.99 -4.54 -13.56
N ALA A 198 -7.90 -4.52 -12.59
CA ALA A 198 -8.23 -5.67 -11.76
C ALA A 198 -8.71 -6.87 -12.61
N LEU A 199 -9.55 -6.62 -13.61
CA LEU A 199 -9.99 -7.64 -14.56
C LEU A 199 -8.88 -8.21 -15.45
N ARG A 200 -7.72 -7.56 -15.53
CA ARG A 200 -6.51 -8.07 -16.22
C ARG A 200 -5.56 -8.84 -15.30
N SER A 201 -5.88 -8.90 -14.03
CA SER A 201 -5.17 -9.78 -13.10
C SER A 201 -5.31 -11.23 -13.55
N ARG A 202 -4.25 -12.01 -13.40
CA ARG A 202 -4.25 -13.40 -13.84
C ARG A 202 -3.39 -14.28 -12.94
N PRO A 203 -3.73 -15.55 -12.75
CA PRO A 203 -2.88 -16.48 -12.05
C PRO A 203 -1.47 -16.54 -12.66
N LEU A 204 -0.46 -16.67 -11.83
CA LEU A 204 0.94 -16.89 -12.26
C LEU A 204 1.19 -18.35 -12.64
N TRP A 205 0.44 -19.25 -12.01
CA TRP A 205 0.50 -20.69 -12.26
C TRP A 205 -0.87 -21.21 -12.67
N PRO A 206 -0.94 -22.21 -13.56
CA PRO A 206 -2.20 -22.88 -13.86
C PRO A 206 -2.77 -23.49 -12.57
N GLU A 207 -4.08 -23.47 -12.45
CA GLU A 207 -4.79 -24.21 -11.39
C GLU A 207 -4.44 -25.71 -11.50
N SER A 208 -4.06 -26.30 -10.39
CA SER A 208 -3.68 -27.71 -10.30
C SER A 208 -4.90 -28.62 -10.30
#